data_09ab879a489c6e63874cd533af44c990
#
_entry.id   09ab879a489c6e63874cd533af44c990
#
_cell.length_a   1.000
_cell.length_b   1.000
_cell.length_c   1.000
_cell.angle_alpha   90.00
_cell.angle_beta   90.00
_cell.angle_gamma   90.00
#
_symmetry.space_group_name_H-M   'P 1'
#
loop_
_entity.id
_entity.type
_entity.pdbx_description
1 polymer ?
#
loop_
_entity_poly.entity_id
_entity_poly.type
_entity_poly.pdbx_seq_one_letter_code
_entity_poly.pdbx_strand_id
1 'polypeptide(L)'
;NVSKPLAEAQKVSRARLAYIVDSTSAPICVISPISSWATGIMGSMAVILAGAGISYSAFSAFLMTIPYHFYVITTLIMVFVVIRFNLNLGLMKKYEADTLQGSDSSIVGSELSNPHEKDVESSKGTIWDLILPILTLIIVTVGTMTITGIQGAQSVTDPEFNFFFTVLDNIALSKALRYGGMAGLIVSMGLAYRHVLNKEVTLPDFLKAFMIGARSMFGAIGILLLAWAICEL
;
A
#
# COMPACT_ATOMS: atom_id res chain seq x y z
N ASN A 1 8.36 5.97 -2.49
CA ASN A 1 8.69 7.32 -3.00
C ASN A 1 8.49 8.40 -1.93
N VAL A 2 7.38 8.41 -1.16
CA VAL A 2 7.10 9.43 -0.12
C VAL A 2 8.12 9.42 1.01
N SER A 3 8.58 8.24 1.42
CA SER A 3 9.54 8.08 2.53
C SER A 3 10.99 8.38 2.14
N LYS A 4 11.30 8.43 0.83
CA LYS A 4 12.66 8.64 0.32
C LYS A 4 13.27 9.97 0.76
N PRO A 5 12.61 11.14 0.56
CA PRO A 5 13.16 12.43 1.01
C PRO A 5 13.37 12.50 2.52
N LEU A 6 12.46 11.88 3.29
CA LEU A 6 12.57 11.84 4.75
C LEU A 6 13.75 10.99 5.22
N ALA A 7 13.98 9.84 4.58
CA ALA A 7 15.11 8.97 4.87
C ALA A 7 16.45 9.63 4.51
N GLU A 8 16.52 10.31 3.39
CA GLU A 8 17.70 11.07 2.95
C GLU A 8 18.03 12.22 3.91
N ALA A 9 17.02 12.96 4.38
CA ALA A 9 17.19 14.00 5.39
C ALA A 9 17.73 13.47 6.72
N GLN A 10 17.41 12.23 7.07
CA GLN A 10 17.87 11.54 8.27
C GLN A 10 19.17 10.72 8.03
N LYS A 11 19.79 10.82 6.84
CA LYS A 11 20.99 10.07 6.44
C LYS A 11 20.83 8.55 6.59
N VAL A 12 19.64 8.04 6.34
CA VAL A 12 19.35 6.60 6.28
C VAL A 12 19.63 6.11 4.87
N SER A 13 20.39 5.03 4.72
CA SER A 13 20.69 4.48 3.40
C SER A 13 19.43 3.99 2.68
N ARG A 14 19.41 4.12 1.36
CA ARG A 14 18.30 3.61 0.52
C ARG A 14 18.11 2.11 0.69
N ALA A 15 19.19 1.36 0.90
CA ALA A 15 19.14 -0.09 1.13
C ALA A 15 18.40 -0.42 2.43
N ARG A 16 18.66 0.33 3.51
CA ARG A 16 17.97 0.15 4.78
C ARG A 16 16.49 0.54 4.69
N LEU A 17 16.19 1.66 4.02
CA LEU A 17 14.81 2.05 3.76
C LEU A 17 14.06 0.98 2.97
N ALA A 18 14.66 0.45 1.90
CA ALA A 18 14.08 -0.61 1.09
C ALA A 18 13.81 -1.87 1.92
N TYR A 19 14.77 -2.29 2.76
CA TYR A 19 14.59 -3.41 3.67
C TYR A 19 13.41 -3.21 4.61
N ILE A 20 13.30 -2.04 5.26
CA ILE A 20 12.21 -1.75 6.20
C ILE A 20 10.87 -1.78 5.48
N VAL A 21 10.75 -1.12 4.34
CA VAL A 21 9.52 -1.05 3.55
C VAL A 21 9.11 -2.43 3.06
N ASP A 22 10.02 -3.19 2.48
CA ASP A 22 9.76 -4.53 1.94
C ASP A 22 9.36 -5.51 3.05
N SER A 23 10.13 -5.53 4.14
CA SER A 23 9.89 -6.43 5.27
C SER A 23 8.64 -6.10 6.10
N THR A 24 8.07 -4.91 5.99
CA THR A 24 6.85 -4.53 6.74
C THR A 24 5.60 -4.57 5.88
N SER A 25 5.69 -4.27 4.59
CA SER A 25 4.52 -4.10 3.72
C SER A 25 3.70 -5.39 3.56
N ALA A 26 4.32 -6.49 3.15
CA ALA A 26 3.64 -7.77 2.95
C ALA A 26 3.11 -8.37 4.26
N PRO A 27 3.89 -8.46 5.35
CA PRO A 27 3.40 -8.96 6.63
C PRO A 27 2.20 -8.19 7.18
N ILE A 28 2.24 -6.85 7.15
CA ILE A 28 1.12 -6.02 7.62
C ILE A 28 -0.12 -6.22 6.74
N CYS A 29 0.04 -6.33 5.41
CA CYS A 29 -1.08 -6.59 4.52
C CYS A 29 -1.74 -7.94 4.77
N VAL A 30 -0.96 -8.98 5.09
CA VAL A 30 -1.48 -10.34 5.31
C VAL A 30 -2.31 -10.41 6.60
N ILE A 31 -1.92 -9.73 7.68
CA ILE A 31 -2.65 -9.75 8.95
C ILE A 31 -3.75 -8.69 9.05
N SER A 32 -3.76 -7.71 8.17
CA SER A 32 -4.78 -6.65 8.17
C SER A 32 -6.11 -7.19 7.62
N PRO A 33 -7.17 -7.27 8.43
CA PRO A 33 -8.45 -7.82 7.98
C PRO A 33 -9.16 -6.98 6.91
N ILE A 34 -8.67 -5.76 6.68
CA ILE A 34 -9.23 -4.78 5.74
C ILE A 34 -8.45 -4.80 4.41
N SER A 35 -7.42 -5.64 4.29
CA SER A 35 -6.61 -5.72 3.08
C SER A 35 -7.24 -6.60 1.99
N SER A 36 -6.86 -6.36 0.73
CA SER A 36 -7.25 -7.22 -0.39
C SER A 36 -6.71 -8.66 -0.24
N TRP A 37 -5.57 -8.83 0.42
CA TRP A 37 -4.99 -10.15 0.72
C TRP A 37 -5.85 -10.93 1.71
N ALA A 38 -6.26 -10.28 2.80
CA ALA A 38 -7.16 -10.88 3.78
C ALA A 38 -8.50 -11.30 3.14
N THR A 39 -9.04 -10.47 2.24
CA THR A 39 -10.28 -10.80 1.53
C THR A 39 -10.14 -12.06 0.67
N GLY A 40 -9.01 -12.23 -0.01
CA GLY A 40 -8.73 -13.47 -0.77
C GLY A 40 -8.64 -14.70 0.13
N ILE A 41 -7.94 -14.58 1.26
CA ILE A 41 -7.81 -15.66 2.26
C ILE A 41 -9.17 -16.01 2.86
N MET A 42 -9.95 -15.00 3.27
CA MET A 42 -11.30 -15.19 3.81
C MET A 42 -12.24 -15.82 2.79
N GLY A 43 -12.14 -15.44 1.52
CA GLY A 43 -12.90 -16.08 0.43
C GLY A 43 -12.61 -17.58 0.31
N SER A 44 -11.34 -17.97 0.34
CA SER A 44 -10.94 -19.38 0.34
C SER A 44 -11.39 -20.12 1.61
N MET A 45 -11.27 -19.48 2.78
CA MET A 45 -11.75 -20.03 4.06
C MET A 45 -13.26 -20.27 4.03
N ALA A 46 -14.05 -19.34 3.50
CA ALA A 46 -15.50 -19.49 3.40
C ALA A 46 -15.91 -20.72 2.60
N VAL A 47 -15.24 -20.97 1.48
CA VAL A 47 -15.51 -22.17 0.64
C VAL A 47 -15.17 -23.45 1.41
N ILE A 48 -14.04 -23.50 2.11
CA ILE A 48 -13.59 -24.67 2.87
C ILE A 48 -14.52 -24.93 4.05
N LEU A 49 -14.88 -23.91 4.82
CA LEU A 49 -15.78 -24.03 5.97
C LEU A 49 -17.18 -24.51 5.54
N ALA A 50 -17.73 -23.97 4.46
CA ALA A 50 -18.99 -24.40 3.90
C ALA A 50 -18.94 -25.86 3.42
N GLY A 51 -17.86 -26.26 2.75
CA GLY A 51 -17.65 -27.64 2.30
C GLY A 51 -17.51 -28.64 3.44
N ALA A 52 -16.98 -28.20 4.59
CA ALA A 52 -16.87 -29.01 5.81
C ALA A 52 -18.15 -29.01 6.67
N GLY A 53 -19.20 -28.28 6.27
CA GLY A 53 -20.45 -28.16 7.04
C GLY A 53 -20.28 -27.37 8.36
N ILE A 54 -19.24 -26.55 8.46
CA ILE A 54 -18.93 -25.76 9.66
C ILE A 54 -19.58 -24.37 9.50
N SER A 55 -20.56 -24.08 10.36
CA SER A 55 -21.22 -22.77 10.42
C SER A 55 -20.37 -21.79 11.22
N TYR A 56 -19.23 -21.36 10.67
CA TYR A 56 -18.32 -20.39 11.28
C TYR A 56 -18.00 -19.27 10.31
N SER A 57 -18.03 -18.02 10.79
CA SER A 57 -17.71 -16.88 9.94
C SER A 57 -16.24 -16.94 9.46
N ALA A 58 -16.04 -16.78 8.17
CA ALA A 58 -14.70 -16.72 7.57
C ALA A 58 -13.87 -15.57 8.14
N PHE A 59 -14.51 -14.45 8.49
CA PHE A 59 -13.87 -13.31 9.15
C PHE A 59 -13.36 -13.66 10.55
N SER A 60 -14.20 -14.31 11.37
CA SER A 60 -13.82 -14.75 12.70
C SER A 60 -12.71 -15.81 12.65
N ALA A 61 -12.80 -16.75 11.71
CA ALA A 61 -11.74 -17.74 11.45
C ALA A 61 -10.41 -17.05 11.11
N PHE A 62 -10.45 -16.04 10.23
CA PHE A 62 -9.27 -15.27 9.84
C PHE A 62 -8.64 -14.56 11.06
N LEU A 63 -9.45 -13.88 11.89
CA LEU A 63 -8.93 -13.19 13.08
C LEU A 63 -8.24 -14.18 14.05
N MET A 64 -8.78 -15.40 14.21
CA MET A 64 -8.17 -16.43 15.04
C MET A 64 -6.85 -16.95 14.48
N THR A 65 -6.60 -16.86 13.17
CA THR A 65 -5.31 -17.27 12.59
C THR A 65 -4.20 -16.25 12.76
N ILE A 66 -4.51 -14.95 13.03
CA ILE A 66 -3.51 -13.88 13.15
C ILE A 66 -2.40 -14.22 14.15
N PRO A 67 -2.67 -14.71 15.39
CA PRO A 67 -1.60 -15.06 16.34
C PRO A 67 -0.70 -16.21 15.88
N TYR A 68 -1.15 -17.01 14.93
CA TYR A 68 -0.40 -18.15 14.38
C TYR A 68 0.41 -17.83 13.14
N HIS A 69 0.37 -16.58 12.67
CA HIS A 69 1.24 -16.09 11.59
C HIS A 69 2.66 -15.81 12.10
N PHE A 70 3.39 -16.89 12.46
CA PHE A 70 4.74 -16.79 13.02
C PHE A 70 5.71 -16.03 12.13
N TYR A 71 5.60 -16.18 10.81
CA TYR A 71 6.42 -15.42 9.86
C TYR A 71 6.23 -13.91 10.04
N VAL A 72 4.99 -13.46 10.09
CA VAL A 72 4.66 -12.04 10.25
C VAL A 72 5.20 -11.49 11.56
N ILE A 73 4.94 -12.21 12.67
CA ILE A 73 5.37 -11.81 14.00
C ILE A 73 6.90 -11.73 14.06
N THR A 74 7.59 -12.78 13.58
CA THR A 74 9.05 -12.84 13.59
C THR A 74 9.66 -11.74 12.71
N THR A 75 9.08 -11.47 11.54
CA THR A 75 9.58 -10.43 10.63
C THR A 75 9.43 -9.04 11.25
N LEU A 76 8.28 -8.72 11.85
CA LEU A 76 8.06 -7.43 12.52
C LEU A 76 8.99 -7.25 13.73
N ILE A 77 9.19 -8.30 14.52
CA ILE A 77 10.17 -8.28 15.62
C ILE A 77 11.58 -8.05 15.06
N MET A 78 11.96 -8.73 13.97
CA MET A 78 13.29 -8.55 13.37
C MET A 78 13.49 -7.13 12.85
N VAL A 79 12.50 -6.54 12.18
CA VAL A 79 12.55 -5.13 11.75
C VAL A 79 12.72 -4.19 12.94
N PHE A 80 11.96 -4.42 14.02
CA PHE A 80 12.09 -3.64 15.25
C PHE A 80 13.50 -3.75 15.84
N VAL A 81 14.06 -4.95 15.92
CA VAL A 81 15.42 -5.22 16.41
C VAL A 81 16.48 -4.52 15.54
N VAL A 82 16.35 -4.63 14.21
CA VAL A 82 17.26 -3.95 13.26
C VAL A 82 17.25 -2.45 13.45
N ILE A 83 16.07 -1.85 13.63
CA ILE A 83 15.94 -0.41 13.84
C ILE A 83 16.48 -0.02 15.23
N ARG A 84 16.07 -0.73 16.29
CA ARG A 84 16.37 -0.39 17.69
C ARG A 84 17.85 -0.52 18.04
N PHE A 85 18.49 -1.56 17.51
CA PHE A 85 19.90 -1.85 17.76
C PHE A 85 20.82 -1.38 16.64
N ASN A 86 20.28 -0.70 15.63
CA ASN A 86 21.04 -0.18 14.48
C ASN A 86 21.88 -1.28 13.79
N LEU A 87 21.30 -2.49 13.66
CA LEU A 87 22.00 -3.63 13.10
C LEU A 87 22.14 -3.48 11.58
N ASN A 88 23.37 -3.42 11.13
CA ASN A 88 23.72 -3.38 9.73
C ASN A 88 24.46 -4.67 9.36
N LEU A 89 23.76 -5.62 8.74
CA LEU A 89 24.27 -6.94 8.37
C LEU A 89 24.69 -7.00 6.91
N GLY A 90 25.80 -7.69 6.64
CA GLY A 90 26.26 -7.96 5.28
C GLY A 90 26.47 -6.69 4.45
N LEU A 91 25.91 -6.66 3.23
CA LEU A 91 26.04 -5.56 2.29
C LEU A 91 25.40 -4.25 2.80
N MET A 92 24.39 -4.34 3.64
CA MET A 92 23.72 -3.16 4.21
C MET A 92 24.70 -2.30 5.01
N LYS A 93 25.67 -2.92 5.72
CA LYS A 93 26.72 -2.21 6.47
C LYS A 93 27.57 -1.33 5.55
N LYS A 94 27.88 -1.83 4.35
CA LYS A 94 28.66 -1.08 3.35
C LYS A 94 27.87 0.13 2.84
N TYR A 95 26.61 -0.08 2.43
CA TYR A 95 25.76 1.01 1.94
C TYR A 95 25.49 2.09 3.00
N GLU A 96 25.35 1.70 4.27
CA GLU A 96 25.18 2.66 5.36
C GLU A 96 26.47 3.48 5.58
N ALA A 97 27.66 2.84 5.55
CA ALA A 97 28.93 3.53 5.69
C ALA A 97 29.17 4.51 4.53
N ASP A 98 28.87 4.12 3.30
CA ASP A 98 28.99 4.96 2.10
C ASP A 98 28.05 6.17 2.17
N THR A 99 26.81 5.98 2.65
CA THR A 99 25.85 7.06 2.84
C THR A 99 26.30 8.07 3.89
N LEU A 100 26.90 7.61 4.99
CA LEU A 100 27.43 8.48 6.04
C LEU A 100 28.63 9.30 5.57
N GLN A 101 29.43 8.77 4.65
CA GLN A 101 30.60 9.45 4.06
C GLN A 101 30.21 10.42 2.95
N GLY A 102 28.92 10.53 2.61
CA GLY A 102 28.44 11.40 1.52
C GLY A 102 28.85 10.92 0.14
N SER A 103 29.44 9.75 0.03
CA SER A 103 29.71 9.11 -1.25
C SER A 103 28.41 8.40 -1.70
N ASP A 104 27.74 9.01 -2.66
CA ASP A 104 26.48 8.52 -3.22
C ASP A 104 26.78 7.32 -4.14
N SER A 105 27.40 6.28 -3.58
CA SER A 105 27.69 5.03 -4.29
C SER A 105 26.46 4.11 -4.36
N SER A 106 25.31 4.73 -4.62
CA SER A 106 24.09 4.03 -5.03
C SER A 106 24.17 3.61 -6.52
N ILE A 107 25.31 2.99 -6.90
CA ILE A 107 25.54 2.50 -8.28
C ILE A 107 24.46 1.50 -8.71
N VAL A 108 23.86 0.78 -7.77
CA VAL A 108 22.74 -0.15 -8.06
C VAL A 108 21.39 0.57 -8.12
N GLY A 109 21.24 1.76 -7.52
CA GLY A 109 20.01 2.55 -7.54
C GLY A 109 19.94 3.55 -8.69
N SER A 110 21.06 3.97 -9.27
CA SER A 110 21.08 4.95 -10.35
C SER A 110 20.66 4.37 -11.70
N GLU A 111 20.82 3.06 -11.92
CA GLU A 111 20.35 2.41 -13.15
C GLU A 111 18.83 2.13 -13.14
N LEU A 112 18.21 2.08 -11.95
CA LEU A 112 16.76 1.89 -11.77
C LEU A 112 16.01 3.19 -11.50
N SER A 113 16.69 4.27 -11.14
CA SER A 113 16.07 5.59 -11.12
C SER A 113 15.95 6.08 -12.56
N ASN A 114 14.72 6.17 -13.05
CA ASN A 114 14.45 6.76 -14.35
C ASN A 114 15.17 8.13 -14.43
N PRO A 115 16.03 8.36 -15.47
CA PRO A 115 16.72 9.63 -15.64
C PRO A 115 15.79 10.84 -15.68
N HIS A 116 14.51 10.61 -15.98
CA HIS A 116 13.44 11.62 -16.05
C HIS A 116 12.86 12.01 -14.69
N GLU A 117 13.23 11.36 -13.57
CA GLU A 117 12.69 11.69 -12.25
C GLU A 117 13.27 13.02 -11.72
N LYS A 118 14.48 13.40 -12.16
CA LYS A 118 15.12 14.68 -11.79
C LYS A 118 14.57 15.91 -12.54
N ASP A 119 13.97 15.70 -13.71
CA ASP A 119 13.52 16.81 -14.57
C ASP A 119 12.13 17.39 -14.19
N VAL A 120 11.43 16.79 -13.23
CA VAL A 120 10.05 17.15 -12.85
C VAL A 120 9.92 17.59 -11.39
N GLU A 121 11.04 17.76 -10.68
CA GLU A 121 11.00 18.29 -9.30
C GLU A 121 10.61 19.77 -9.33
N SER A 122 9.32 20.03 -9.13
CA SER A 122 8.83 21.37 -8.85
C SER A 122 9.22 21.73 -7.41
N SER A 123 10.07 22.74 -7.24
CA SER A 123 10.48 23.27 -5.94
C SER A 123 9.36 23.95 -5.14
N LYS A 124 8.14 24.00 -5.68
CA LYS A 124 6.99 24.76 -5.13
C LYS A 124 5.84 23.90 -4.62
N GLY A 125 5.99 22.57 -4.60
CA GLY A 125 4.98 21.66 -4.07
C GLY A 125 4.75 21.88 -2.57
N THR A 126 3.48 21.91 -2.15
CA THR A 126 3.08 22.02 -0.76
C THR A 126 2.84 20.60 -0.19
N ILE A 127 3.13 20.39 1.09
CA ILE A 127 2.83 19.12 1.79
C ILE A 127 1.36 18.72 1.61
N TRP A 128 0.45 19.67 1.53
CA TRP A 128 -0.98 19.46 1.32
C TRP A 128 -1.32 18.81 -0.03
N ASP A 129 -0.51 19.03 -1.05
CA ASP A 129 -0.70 18.43 -2.38
C ASP A 129 -0.50 16.91 -2.35
N LEU A 130 0.24 16.41 -1.36
CA LEU A 130 0.43 14.98 -1.10
C LEU A 130 -0.58 14.44 -0.09
N ILE A 131 -0.82 15.16 1.01
CA ILE A 131 -1.67 14.68 2.12
C ILE A 131 -3.13 14.61 1.70
N LEU A 132 -3.64 15.62 0.98
CA LEU A 132 -5.07 15.73 0.67
C LEU A 132 -5.59 14.57 -0.20
N PRO A 133 -4.91 14.17 -1.30
CA PRO A 133 -5.31 13.00 -2.09
C PRO A 133 -5.30 11.70 -1.29
N ILE A 134 -4.28 11.49 -0.44
CA ILE A 134 -4.17 10.29 0.40
C ILE A 134 -5.29 10.26 1.43
N LEU A 135 -5.54 11.38 2.10
CA LEU A 135 -6.63 11.49 3.08
C LEU A 135 -7.99 11.25 2.43
N THR A 136 -8.24 11.83 1.25
CA THR A 136 -9.46 11.61 0.48
C THR A 136 -9.63 10.15 0.11
N LEU A 137 -8.57 9.50 -0.37
CA LEU A 137 -8.57 8.08 -0.69
C LEU A 137 -8.99 7.26 0.55
N ILE A 138 -8.38 7.51 1.71
CA ILE A 138 -8.67 6.80 2.96
C ILE A 138 -10.12 7.03 3.38
N ILE A 139 -10.59 8.28 3.42
CA ILE A 139 -11.94 8.64 3.86
C ILE A 139 -13.00 7.99 2.95
N VAL A 140 -12.83 8.10 1.62
CA VAL A 140 -13.78 7.53 0.67
C VAL A 140 -13.77 5.99 0.71
N THR A 141 -12.59 5.38 0.86
CA THR A 141 -12.48 3.92 0.97
C THR A 141 -13.18 3.43 2.23
N VAL A 142 -12.86 3.98 3.40
CA VAL A 142 -13.48 3.60 4.69
C VAL A 142 -14.98 3.91 4.67
N GLY A 143 -15.40 5.07 4.16
CA GLY A 143 -16.81 5.42 4.01
C GLY A 143 -17.57 4.43 3.11
N THR A 144 -16.99 4.02 1.99
CA THR A 144 -17.62 3.03 1.10
C THR A 144 -17.65 1.63 1.75
N MET A 145 -16.60 1.25 2.49
CA MET A 145 -16.58 -0.02 3.23
C MET A 145 -17.70 -0.07 4.27
N THR A 146 -17.85 0.99 5.06
CA THR A 146 -18.93 1.06 6.08
C THR A 146 -20.31 1.04 5.46
N ILE A 147 -20.55 1.81 4.39
CA ILE A 147 -21.85 1.83 3.69
C ILE A 147 -22.18 0.45 3.11
N THR A 148 -21.25 -0.16 2.38
CA THR A 148 -21.49 -1.47 1.76
C THR A 148 -21.65 -2.58 2.80
N GLY A 149 -20.88 -2.55 3.89
CA GLY A 149 -21.01 -3.49 4.99
C GLY A 149 -22.36 -3.39 5.70
N ILE A 150 -22.83 -2.17 6.01
CA ILE A 150 -24.13 -1.94 6.63
C ILE A 150 -25.27 -2.40 5.70
N GLN A 151 -25.21 -2.05 4.43
CA GLN A 151 -26.23 -2.47 3.45
C GLN A 151 -26.29 -3.99 3.32
N GLY A 152 -25.12 -4.66 3.28
CA GLY A 152 -25.04 -6.11 3.25
C GLY A 152 -25.59 -6.75 4.55
N ALA A 153 -25.25 -6.19 5.71
CA ALA A 153 -25.72 -6.69 7.00
C ALA A 153 -27.24 -6.56 7.19
N GLN A 154 -27.86 -5.54 6.64
CA GLN A 154 -29.32 -5.35 6.68
C GLN A 154 -30.11 -6.40 5.90
N SER A 155 -29.48 -7.07 4.96
CA SER A 155 -30.09 -8.13 4.14
C SER A 155 -30.01 -9.53 4.78
N VAL A 156 -29.30 -9.67 5.89
CA VAL A 156 -29.08 -10.96 6.59
C VAL A 156 -30.06 -11.08 7.74
N THR A 157 -30.92 -12.11 7.70
CA THR A 157 -31.89 -12.46 8.74
C THR A 157 -31.39 -13.72 9.48
N ASP A 158 -30.44 -13.57 10.38
CA ASP A 158 -29.87 -14.68 11.13
C ASP A 158 -30.12 -14.51 12.65
N PRO A 159 -30.59 -15.54 13.40
CA PRO A 159 -30.85 -15.46 14.84
C PRO A 159 -29.58 -15.30 15.69
N GLU A 160 -28.39 -15.63 15.22
CA GLU A 160 -27.11 -15.37 15.89
C GLU A 160 -26.42 -14.07 15.40
N PHE A 161 -27.21 -13.07 15.11
CA PHE A 161 -26.79 -11.82 14.52
C PHE A 161 -25.87 -11.01 15.42
N ASN A 162 -24.58 -11.00 15.11
CA ASN A 162 -23.66 -10.01 15.66
C ASN A 162 -23.41 -8.93 14.61
N PHE A 163 -24.09 -7.79 14.75
CA PHE A 163 -24.09 -6.70 13.77
C PHE A 163 -22.70 -6.30 13.29
N PHE A 164 -21.74 -6.22 14.20
CA PHE A 164 -20.38 -5.81 13.88
C PHE A 164 -19.68 -6.80 12.94
N PHE A 165 -19.73 -8.10 13.24
CA PHE A 165 -19.11 -9.12 12.40
C PHE A 165 -19.84 -9.26 11.06
N THR A 166 -21.16 -9.18 11.05
CA THR A 166 -21.95 -9.24 9.81
C THR A 166 -21.64 -8.07 8.87
N VAL A 167 -21.45 -6.86 9.42
CA VAL A 167 -21.00 -5.70 8.62
C VAL A 167 -19.64 -5.96 8.00
N LEU A 168 -18.69 -6.51 8.76
CA LEU A 168 -17.34 -6.78 8.28
C LEU A 168 -17.30 -7.89 7.19
N ASP A 169 -18.12 -8.93 7.32
CA ASP A 169 -18.22 -10.01 6.34
C ASP A 169 -18.85 -9.55 5.00
N ASN A 170 -19.67 -8.50 5.05
CA ASN A 170 -20.36 -7.98 3.86
C ASN A 170 -19.68 -6.76 3.22
N ILE A 171 -18.45 -6.43 3.61
CA ILE A 171 -17.69 -5.34 3.01
C ILE A 171 -17.34 -5.65 1.54
N ALA A 172 -17.79 -4.82 0.61
CA ALA A 172 -17.40 -4.88 -0.79
C ALA A 172 -16.07 -4.16 -1.04
N LEU A 173 -14.95 -4.76 -0.58
CA LEU A 173 -13.62 -4.14 -0.60
C LEU A 173 -13.20 -3.68 -1.99
N SER A 174 -13.44 -4.49 -3.03
CA SER A 174 -13.10 -4.14 -4.42
C SER A 174 -13.81 -2.87 -4.91
N LYS A 175 -15.07 -2.67 -4.48
CA LYS A 175 -15.83 -1.45 -4.78
C LYS A 175 -15.26 -0.27 -4.00
N ALA A 176 -14.95 -0.46 -2.71
CA ALA A 176 -14.42 0.59 -1.85
C ALA A 176 -13.06 1.11 -2.35
N LEU A 177 -12.13 0.22 -2.71
CA LEU A 177 -10.83 0.59 -3.25
C LEU A 177 -10.95 1.31 -4.60
N ARG A 178 -11.87 0.89 -5.46
CA ARG A 178 -12.11 1.55 -6.75
C ARG A 178 -12.62 2.97 -6.59
N TYR A 179 -13.63 3.19 -5.74
CA TYR A 179 -14.15 4.53 -5.49
C TYR A 179 -13.16 5.42 -4.75
N GLY A 180 -12.45 4.87 -3.76
CA GLY A 180 -11.38 5.59 -3.06
C GLY A 180 -10.25 6.00 -3.98
N GLY A 181 -9.78 5.08 -4.84
CA GLY A 181 -8.74 5.37 -5.83
C GLY A 181 -9.16 6.43 -6.85
N MET A 182 -10.41 6.35 -7.36
CA MET A 182 -10.94 7.37 -8.28
C MET A 182 -11.05 8.74 -7.59
N ALA A 183 -11.55 8.80 -6.37
CA ALA A 183 -11.68 10.04 -5.62
C ALA A 183 -10.29 10.67 -5.35
N GLY A 184 -9.32 9.87 -4.91
CA GLY A 184 -7.95 10.33 -4.70
C GLY A 184 -7.30 10.84 -5.99
N LEU A 185 -7.53 10.16 -7.12
CA LEU A 185 -7.05 10.60 -8.43
C LEU A 185 -7.66 11.95 -8.84
N ILE A 186 -8.98 12.12 -8.69
CA ILE A 186 -9.68 13.37 -9.05
C ILE A 186 -9.13 14.53 -8.21
N VAL A 187 -8.95 14.34 -6.90
CA VAL A 187 -8.40 15.37 -6.01
C VAL A 187 -6.96 15.68 -6.37
N SER A 188 -6.13 14.68 -6.65
CA SER A 188 -4.74 14.86 -7.08
C SER A 188 -4.66 15.66 -8.39
N MET A 189 -5.49 15.32 -9.39
CA MET A 189 -5.56 16.06 -10.64
C MET A 189 -6.06 17.51 -10.45
N GLY A 190 -7.04 17.72 -9.57
CA GLY A 190 -7.55 19.05 -9.24
C GLY A 190 -6.50 19.95 -8.59
N LEU A 191 -5.73 19.42 -7.66
CA LEU A 191 -4.62 20.13 -7.02
C LEU A 191 -3.50 20.46 -8.01
N ALA A 192 -3.11 19.49 -8.82
CA ALA A 192 -2.09 19.71 -9.85
C ALA A 192 -2.55 20.73 -10.90
N TYR A 193 -3.82 20.71 -11.31
CA TYR A 193 -4.41 21.71 -12.21
C TYR A 193 -4.41 23.11 -11.57
N ARG A 194 -4.60 23.24 -10.27
CA ARG A 194 -4.48 24.51 -9.54
C ARG A 194 -3.07 25.11 -9.69
N HIS A 195 -2.00 24.30 -9.64
CA HIS A 195 -0.63 24.76 -9.87
C HIS A 195 -0.41 25.25 -11.32
N VAL A 196 -1.10 24.62 -12.28
CA VAL A 196 -1.09 25.09 -13.68
C VAL A 196 -1.78 26.45 -13.81
N LEU A 197 -2.93 26.66 -13.15
CA LEU A 197 -3.64 27.95 -13.13
C LEU A 197 -2.80 29.07 -12.49
N ASN A 198 -2.06 28.74 -11.43
CA ASN A 198 -1.16 29.68 -10.75
C ASN A 198 0.14 29.95 -11.55
N LYS A 199 0.29 29.37 -12.73
CA LYS A 199 1.49 29.48 -13.59
C LYS A 199 2.78 28.99 -12.92
N GLU A 200 2.67 28.10 -11.96
CA GLU A 200 3.81 27.48 -11.27
C GLU A 200 4.37 26.28 -12.05
N VAL A 201 3.49 25.61 -12.81
CA VAL A 201 3.81 24.47 -13.68
C VAL A 201 3.16 24.71 -15.04
N THR A 202 3.85 24.36 -16.12
CA THR A 202 3.26 24.48 -17.46
C THR A 202 2.35 23.27 -17.76
N LEU A 203 1.31 23.47 -18.58
CA LEU A 203 0.41 22.39 -18.97
C LEU A 203 1.14 21.18 -19.63
N PRO A 204 2.14 21.40 -20.52
CA PRO A 204 2.94 20.31 -21.06
C PRO A 204 3.71 19.53 -19.99
N ASP A 205 4.28 20.20 -18.98
CA ASP A 205 5.02 19.54 -17.91
C ASP A 205 4.08 18.72 -17.01
N PHE A 206 2.89 19.22 -16.74
CA PHE A 206 1.84 18.47 -16.03
C PHE A 206 1.47 17.20 -16.79
N LEU A 207 1.19 17.28 -18.08
CA LEU A 207 0.84 16.12 -18.90
C LEU A 207 2.00 15.14 -19.01
N LYS A 208 3.24 15.64 -19.12
CA LYS A 208 4.46 14.83 -19.13
C LYS A 208 4.63 14.05 -17.81
N ALA A 209 4.46 14.73 -16.67
CA ALA A 209 4.53 14.11 -15.34
C ALA A 209 3.46 13.04 -15.16
N PHE A 210 2.22 13.30 -15.57
CA PHE A 210 1.13 12.34 -15.55
C PHE A 210 1.45 11.10 -16.40
N MET A 211 1.95 11.32 -17.61
CA MET A 211 2.29 10.21 -18.53
C MET A 211 3.46 9.36 -17.99
N ILE A 212 4.47 10.00 -17.40
CA ILE A 212 5.61 9.30 -16.76
C ILE A 212 5.10 8.46 -15.58
N GLY A 213 4.24 9.03 -14.72
CA GLY A 213 3.62 8.31 -13.60
C GLY A 213 2.77 7.12 -14.07
N ALA A 214 1.93 7.31 -15.07
CA ALA A 214 1.14 6.24 -15.66
C ALA A 214 2.03 5.14 -16.25
N ARG A 215 3.06 5.51 -17.00
CA ARG A 215 4.00 4.56 -17.63
C ARG A 215 4.77 3.75 -16.59
N SER A 216 5.12 4.32 -15.45
CA SER A 216 5.82 3.60 -14.38
C SER A 216 4.98 2.46 -13.78
N MET A 217 3.65 2.52 -13.89
CA MET A 217 2.73 1.49 -13.40
C MET A 217 2.62 0.28 -14.34
N PHE A 218 2.97 0.42 -15.63
CA PHE A 218 2.83 -0.69 -16.60
C PHE A 218 3.65 -1.92 -16.21
N GLY A 219 4.85 -1.74 -15.65
CA GLY A 219 5.67 -2.85 -15.17
C GLY A 219 4.99 -3.63 -14.05
N ALA A 220 4.43 -2.94 -13.07
CA ALA A 220 3.71 -3.56 -11.95
C ALA A 220 2.42 -4.26 -12.42
N ILE A 221 1.66 -3.62 -13.32
CA ILE A 221 0.45 -4.21 -13.93
C ILE A 221 0.79 -5.46 -14.72
N GLY A 222 1.87 -5.44 -15.51
CA GLY A 222 2.33 -6.60 -16.27
C GLY A 222 2.68 -7.79 -15.37
N ILE A 223 3.38 -7.56 -14.28
CA ILE A 223 3.70 -8.60 -13.29
C ILE A 223 2.41 -9.17 -12.66
N LEU A 224 1.45 -8.32 -12.29
CA LEU A 224 0.18 -8.77 -11.72
C LEU A 224 -0.65 -9.60 -12.71
N LEU A 225 -0.71 -9.19 -13.97
CA LEU A 225 -1.42 -9.95 -15.03
C LEU A 225 -0.78 -11.33 -15.26
N LEU A 226 0.55 -11.40 -15.28
CA LEU A 226 1.27 -12.67 -15.40
C LEU A 226 1.05 -13.56 -14.16
N ALA A 227 1.07 -12.98 -12.96
CA ALA A 227 0.80 -13.73 -11.73
C ALA A 227 -0.63 -14.30 -11.73
N TRP A 228 -1.63 -13.53 -12.14
CA TRP A 228 -3.01 -14.02 -12.27
C TRP A 228 -3.15 -15.12 -13.33
N ALA A 229 -2.50 -14.95 -14.47
CA ALA A 229 -2.51 -15.97 -15.52
C ALA A 229 -1.91 -17.32 -15.05
N ILE A 230 -0.88 -17.26 -14.18
CA ILE A 230 -0.29 -18.48 -13.58
C ILE A 230 -1.25 -19.11 -12.55
N CYS A 231 -2.00 -18.31 -11.80
CA CYS A 231 -2.97 -18.83 -10.82
C CYS A 231 -4.22 -19.46 -11.46
N GLU A 232 -4.53 -19.15 -12.73
CA GLU A 232 -5.65 -19.70 -13.50
C GLU A 232 -5.30 -21.01 -14.22
N LEU A 233 -4.01 -21.36 -14.31
CA LEU A 233 -3.51 -22.62 -14.90
C LEU A 233 -3.46 -23.75 -13.87
#